data_cf738379fdf48e59b0e86f529ad728b1
#
_entry.id   cf738379fdf48e59b0e86f529ad728b1
#
_cell.length_a   1.000
_cell.length_b   1.000
_cell.length_c   1.000
_cell.angle_alpha   90.00
_cell.angle_beta   90.00
_cell.angle_gamma   90.00
#
_symmetry.space_group_name_H-M   'P 1'
#
loop_
_entity.id
_entity.type
_entity.pdbx_description
1 polymer ?
#
loop_
_entity_poly.entity_id
_entity_poly.type
_entity_poly.pdbx_seq_one_letter_code
_entity_poly.pdbx_strand_id
1 'polypeptide(L)'
;MAQKSLERSEPNYFGAGPAVLPTDVLQQAAYDLLSYEGDSVGIGEISHRSKPAIKVIDDTKANLTQLLNIPDTHEVFFMQGGGTTGFSSIVYNLIASNVKKTGKPGRAAYAVTGSWSKKSAEEAVRLGFDVDIVVNTKDKKFGDIPPYNEWKPLAADTAYLYVCDNETVNGTEFKSTPPADYLHEGVELVADMSSNILSKKVDVSKYGLIMAGAQKNIGLAGLTIYIIKKSLLEQANDEELKAANVPLVPIAFHYPTVVKNNSAYNTIPIFTCHILQLVTKRLIDNGGIDAIQKLNEKKAEILYGALTSYPGFYTLPVHNPAVRSNMNVVFTLPNEELEAKFVKEAASKGLSALKGHRSVGGMRASIYNAVSLHSVELLVDFVNEFAKQNAS
;
A
#
# COMPACT_ATOMS: atom_id res chain seq x y z
N MET A 1 19.73 -35.83 10.73
CA MET A 1 20.13 -34.47 10.31
C MET A 1 19.88 -33.55 11.48
N ALA A 2 20.83 -32.71 11.91
CA ALA A 2 20.60 -31.74 12.95
C ALA A 2 19.50 -30.76 12.46
N GLN A 3 18.50 -30.53 13.28
CA GLN A 3 17.44 -29.57 12.99
C GLN A 3 18.12 -28.18 12.88
N LYS A 4 18.09 -27.57 11.69
CA LYS A 4 18.62 -26.23 11.51
C LYS A 4 17.76 -25.27 12.33
N SER A 5 18.41 -24.40 13.10
CA SER A 5 17.74 -23.29 13.79
C SER A 5 16.96 -22.43 12.79
N LEU A 6 15.75 -21.99 13.17
CA LEU A 6 14.97 -21.02 12.40
C LEU A 6 15.43 -19.58 12.67
N GLU A 7 16.59 -19.38 13.29
CA GLU A 7 17.17 -18.07 13.55
C GLU A 7 17.76 -17.48 12.29
N ARG A 8 17.58 -16.17 12.15
CA ARG A 8 18.28 -15.36 11.15
C ARG A 8 18.80 -14.08 11.81
N SER A 9 19.91 -13.55 11.31
CA SER A 9 20.32 -12.18 11.66
C SER A 9 19.27 -11.17 11.19
N GLU A 10 19.14 -10.05 11.89
CA GLU A 10 18.23 -9.00 11.49
C GLU A 10 18.59 -8.47 10.09
N PRO A 11 17.64 -8.44 9.14
CA PRO A 11 17.93 -8.04 7.78
C PRO A 11 17.90 -6.52 7.64
N ASN A 12 19.04 -5.92 7.24
CA ASN A 12 19.10 -4.52 6.81
C ASN A 12 18.72 -4.42 5.32
N TYR A 13 17.47 -4.75 5.02
CA TYR A 13 16.93 -4.81 3.66
C TYR A 13 15.89 -3.71 3.44
N PHE A 14 16.15 -2.79 2.51
CA PHE A 14 15.37 -1.59 2.24
C PHE A 14 14.55 -1.68 0.95
N GLY A 15 14.18 -2.89 0.54
CA GLY A 15 13.42 -3.15 -0.68
C GLY A 15 12.00 -2.61 -0.64
N ALA A 16 11.53 -2.11 -1.78
CA ALA A 16 10.23 -1.45 -1.90
C ALA A 16 9.02 -2.39 -1.97
N GLY A 17 9.26 -3.68 -1.96
CA GLY A 17 8.24 -4.73 -2.01
C GLY A 17 8.47 -5.75 -3.13
N PRO A 18 8.33 -7.06 -2.83
CA PRO A 18 8.09 -7.60 -1.50
C PRO A 18 9.14 -7.15 -0.49
N ALA A 19 8.70 -6.84 0.75
CA ALA A 19 9.54 -6.27 1.78
C ALA A 19 9.82 -7.27 2.91
N VAL A 20 10.68 -6.88 3.86
CA VAL A 20 10.94 -7.71 5.04
C VAL A 20 9.70 -7.89 5.90
N LEU A 21 9.66 -9.02 6.60
CA LEU A 21 8.69 -9.33 7.63
C LEU A 21 9.41 -9.51 8.97
N PRO A 22 8.74 -9.31 10.11
CA PRO A 22 9.32 -9.58 11.42
C PRO A 22 9.76 -11.03 11.54
N THR A 23 10.94 -11.25 12.13
CA THR A 23 11.53 -12.59 12.23
C THR A 23 10.66 -13.53 13.05
N ASP A 24 10.10 -13.07 14.16
CA ASP A 24 9.16 -13.81 15.01
C ASP A 24 7.92 -14.28 14.26
N VAL A 25 7.36 -13.43 13.40
CA VAL A 25 6.24 -13.79 12.51
C VAL A 25 6.64 -14.91 11.55
N LEU A 26 7.81 -14.82 10.92
CA LEU A 26 8.28 -15.84 9.98
C LEU A 26 8.61 -17.16 10.68
N GLN A 27 9.15 -17.11 11.90
CA GLN A 27 9.42 -18.30 12.71
C GLN A 27 8.10 -19.03 13.03
N GLN A 28 7.09 -18.30 13.53
CA GLN A 28 5.77 -18.89 13.81
C GLN A 28 5.15 -19.48 12.54
N ALA A 29 5.16 -18.72 11.45
CA ALA A 29 4.61 -19.18 10.17
C ALA A 29 5.32 -20.43 9.63
N ALA A 30 6.63 -20.59 9.86
CA ALA A 30 7.37 -21.78 9.45
C ALA A 30 6.95 -23.04 10.24
N TYR A 31 6.65 -22.88 11.53
CA TYR A 31 6.07 -23.96 12.33
C TYR A 31 4.66 -24.30 11.85
N ASP A 32 3.82 -23.29 11.65
CA ASP A 32 2.43 -23.46 11.24
C ASP A 32 2.31 -24.01 9.81
N LEU A 33 3.34 -23.83 8.97
CA LEU A 33 3.40 -24.44 7.63
C LEU A 33 3.56 -25.95 7.68
N LEU A 34 4.13 -26.50 8.76
CA LEU A 34 4.32 -27.94 8.96
C LEU A 34 3.22 -28.56 9.81
N SER A 35 2.73 -27.85 10.82
CA SER A 35 1.72 -28.34 11.76
C SER A 35 0.96 -27.15 12.34
N TYR A 36 -0.25 -26.92 11.89
CA TYR A 36 -1.08 -25.84 12.34
C TYR A 36 -1.94 -26.26 13.55
N GLU A 37 -1.87 -25.48 14.64
CA GLU A 37 -2.59 -25.77 15.91
C GLU A 37 -2.35 -27.18 16.50
N GLY A 38 -1.20 -27.78 16.15
CA GLY A 38 -0.85 -29.13 16.65
C GLY A 38 -1.37 -30.30 15.82
N ASP A 39 -2.08 -30.00 14.72
CA ASP A 39 -2.47 -31.00 13.74
C ASP A 39 -1.27 -31.43 12.89
N SER A 40 -1.34 -32.65 12.32
CA SER A 40 -0.30 -33.14 11.40
C SER A 40 -0.36 -32.51 10.00
N VAL A 41 -1.18 -31.45 9.82
CA VAL A 41 -1.44 -30.77 8.55
C VAL A 41 -1.05 -29.29 8.72
N GLY A 42 -0.28 -28.77 7.79
CA GLY A 42 0.15 -27.37 7.80
C GLY A 42 -0.94 -26.42 7.30
N ILE A 43 -0.84 -25.14 7.71
CA ILE A 43 -1.81 -24.09 7.35
C ILE A 43 -1.97 -23.91 5.82
N GLY A 44 -0.96 -24.22 5.02
CA GLY A 44 -1.00 -24.16 3.55
C GLY A 44 -1.74 -25.32 2.88
N GLU A 45 -2.03 -26.39 3.62
CA GLU A 45 -2.64 -27.62 3.10
C GLU A 45 -4.13 -27.71 3.42
N ILE A 46 -4.64 -26.92 4.38
CA ILE A 46 -6.05 -26.95 4.78
C ILE A 46 -6.96 -26.30 3.75
N SER A 47 -8.18 -26.81 3.64
CA SER A 47 -9.18 -26.16 2.78
C SER A 47 -9.47 -24.73 3.24
N HIS A 48 -9.49 -23.78 2.30
CA HIS A 48 -9.86 -22.39 2.55
C HIS A 48 -11.30 -22.20 3.11
N ARG A 49 -12.11 -23.27 3.11
CA ARG A 49 -13.48 -23.29 3.68
C ARG A 49 -13.54 -24.09 4.99
N SER A 50 -12.42 -24.59 5.49
CA SER A 50 -12.37 -25.25 6.79
C SER A 50 -12.55 -24.25 7.93
N LYS A 51 -12.98 -24.73 9.10
CA LYS A 51 -13.14 -23.89 10.29
C LYS A 51 -11.85 -23.14 10.68
N PRO A 52 -10.66 -23.78 10.69
CA PRO A 52 -9.42 -23.07 10.97
C PRO A 52 -9.11 -21.97 9.93
N ALA A 53 -9.32 -22.23 8.64
CA ALA A 53 -9.09 -21.23 7.60
C ALA A 53 -10.06 -20.04 7.72
N ILE A 54 -11.34 -20.29 7.99
CA ILE A 54 -12.33 -19.22 8.24
C ILE A 54 -11.91 -18.40 9.45
N LYS A 55 -11.46 -19.06 10.53
CA LYS A 55 -10.96 -18.37 11.73
C LYS A 55 -9.79 -17.44 11.42
N VAL A 56 -8.83 -17.86 10.59
CA VAL A 56 -7.71 -16.99 10.15
C VAL A 56 -8.23 -15.75 9.42
N ILE A 57 -9.21 -15.90 8.53
CA ILE A 57 -9.83 -14.77 7.82
C ILE A 57 -10.51 -13.82 8.80
N ASP A 58 -11.34 -14.35 9.70
CA ASP A 58 -12.13 -13.57 10.63
C ASP A 58 -11.26 -12.85 11.66
N ASP A 59 -10.25 -13.52 12.23
CA ASP A 59 -9.29 -12.90 13.14
C ASP A 59 -8.50 -11.77 12.44
N THR A 60 -8.12 -11.98 11.18
CA THR A 60 -7.41 -10.96 10.39
C THR A 60 -8.28 -9.73 10.18
N LYS A 61 -9.56 -9.92 9.84
CA LYS A 61 -10.54 -8.82 9.73
C LYS A 61 -10.72 -8.09 11.06
N ALA A 62 -10.85 -8.83 12.16
CA ALA A 62 -10.98 -8.26 13.49
C ALA A 62 -9.76 -7.44 13.89
N ASN A 63 -8.54 -7.95 13.64
CA ASN A 63 -7.30 -7.22 13.91
C ASN A 63 -7.22 -5.90 13.10
N LEU A 64 -7.56 -5.94 11.80
CA LEU A 64 -7.58 -4.74 10.95
C LEU A 64 -8.63 -3.75 11.45
N THR A 65 -9.81 -4.22 11.83
CA THR A 65 -10.89 -3.39 12.39
C THR A 65 -10.44 -2.69 13.67
N GLN A 66 -9.78 -3.41 14.58
CA GLN A 66 -9.22 -2.84 15.80
C GLN A 66 -8.11 -1.80 15.51
N LEU A 67 -7.14 -2.13 14.63
CA LEU A 67 -6.00 -1.27 14.35
C LEU A 67 -6.40 0.05 13.66
N LEU A 68 -7.37 0.00 12.75
CA LEU A 68 -7.80 1.14 11.97
C LEU A 68 -9.09 1.80 12.48
N ASN A 69 -9.68 1.30 13.59
CA ASN A 69 -10.98 1.74 14.10
C ASN A 69 -12.03 1.76 12.99
N ILE A 70 -12.12 0.67 12.21
CA ILE A 70 -13.03 0.59 11.06
C ILE A 70 -14.48 0.68 11.55
N PRO A 71 -15.26 1.67 11.10
CA PRO A 71 -16.64 1.81 11.55
C PRO A 71 -17.55 0.73 10.96
N ASP A 72 -18.68 0.48 11.62
CA ASP A 72 -19.70 -0.50 11.20
C ASP A 72 -20.30 -0.22 9.81
N THR A 73 -20.08 0.98 9.29
CA THR A 73 -20.48 1.38 7.93
C THR A 73 -19.59 0.78 6.84
N HIS A 74 -18.48 0.17 7.21
CA HIS A 74 -17.51 -0.41 6.28
C HIS A 74 -17.41 -1.93 6.46
N GLU A 75 -16.89 -2.60 5.43
CA GLU A 75 -16.62 -4.02 5.37
C GLU A 75 -15.17 -4.26 4.97
N VAL A 76 -14.53 -5.26 5.60
CA VAL A 76 -13.18 -5.71 5.25
C VAL A 76 -13.27 -7.00 4.46
N PHE A 77 -12.57 -7.09 3.34
CA PHE A 77 -12.46 -8.34 2.58
C PHE A 77 -11.11 -8.45 1.88
N PHE A 78 -10.80 -9.63 1.42
CA PHE A 78 -9.53 -9.97 0.79
C PHE A 78 -9.74 -10.53 -0.61
N MET A 79 -8.81 -10.18 -1.52
CA MET A 79 -8.73 -10.75 -2.87
C MET A 79 -7.29 -11.06 -3.22
N GLN A 80 -7.09 -11.91 -4.23
CA GLN A 80 -5.79 -12.13 -4.84
C GLN A 80 -5.45 -10.99 -5.82
N GLY A 81 -4.15 -10.76 -6.11
CA GLY A 81 -3.68 -10.02 -7.28
C GLY A 81 -2.85 -8.76 -7.03
N GLY A 82 -2.88 -8.13 -5.88
CA GLY A 82 -2.13 -6.90 -5.59
C GLY A 82 -2.66 -5.68 -6.35
N GLY A 83 -1.82 -4.62 -6.49
CA GLY A 83 -2.22 -3.32 -7.03
C GLY A 83 -2.76 -3.38 -8.46
N THR A 84 -2.14 -4.15 -9.36
CA THR A 84 -2.57 -4.23 -10.76
C THR A 84 -4.00 -4.76 -10.89
N THR A 85 -4.33 -5.83 -10.17
CA THR A 85 -5.69 -6.36 -10.11
C THR A 85 -6.64 -5.38 -9.40
N GLY A 86 -6.13 -4.69 -8.37
CA GLY A 86 -6.88 -3.66 -7.64
C GLY A 86 -7.32 -2.50 -8.53
N PHE A 87 -6.47 -2.02 -9.42
CA PHE A 87 -6.80 -0.93 -10.33
C PHE A 87 -7.99 -1.29 -11.24
N SER A 88 -7.99 -2.48 -11.81
CA SER A 88 -9.12 -2.96 -12.62
C SER A 88 -10.37 -3.17 -11.77
N SER A 89 -10.26 -3.85 -10.62
CA SER A 89 -11.42 -4.18 -9.79
C SER A 89 -12.12 -2.95 -9.22
N ILE A 90 -11.37 -1.90 -8.85
CA ILE A 90 -11.90 -0.65 -8.33
C ILE A 90 -12.84 0.01 -9.34
N VAL A 91 -12.38 0.24 -10.57
CA VAL A 91 -13.18 0.96 -11.55
C VAL A 91 -14.44 0.18 -11.93
N TYR A 92 -14.35 -1.14 -12.11
CA TYR A 92 -15.54 -1.97 -12.38
C TYR A 92 -16.60 -1.84 -11.29
N ASN A 93 -16.21 -2.03 -10.03
CA ASN A 93 -17.17 -2.08 -8.92
C ASN A 93 -17.74 -0.71 -8.56
N LEU A 94 -16.91 0.34 -8.56
CA LEU A 94 -17.40 1.67 -8.17
C LEU A 94 -18.29 2.29 -9.24
N ILE A 95 -17.99 2.06 -10.51
CA ILE A 95 -18.90 2.49 -11.59
C ILE A 95 -20.19 1.68 -11.58
N ALA A 96 -20.15 0.37 -11.30
CA ALA A 96 -21.36 -0.44 -11.14
C ALA A 96 -22.22 0.03 -9.95
N SER A 97 -21.60 0.44 -8.84
CA SER A 97 -22.33 1.05 -7.71
C SER A 97 -22.93 2.41 -8.09
N ASN A 98 -22.20 3.23 -8.84
CA ASN A 98 -22.71 4.52 -9.30
C ASN A 98 -23.91 4.36 -10.27
N VAL A 99 -23.86 3.38 -11.18
CA VAL A 99 -25.00 3.05 -12.03
C VAL A 99 -26.21 2.65 -11.20
N LYS A 100 -26.04 1.84 -10.15
CA LYS A 100 -27.14 1.46 -9.25
C LYS A 100 -27.76 2.67 -8.57
N LYS A 101 -26.94 3.61 -8.11
CA LYS A 101 -27.38 4.80 -7.37
C LYS A 101 -28.02 5.85 -8.28
N THR A 102 -27.52 6.05 -9.50
CA THR A 102 -27.86 7.22 -10.34
C THR A 102 -28.47 6.86 -11.68
N GLY A 103 -28.45 5.60 -12.11
CA GLY A 103 -28.79 5.14 -13.45
C GLY A 103 -27.74 5.47 -14.52
N LYS A 104 -26.57 6.05 -14.15
CA LYS A 104 -25.52 6.49 -15.06
C LYS A 104 -24.14 6.04 -14.59
N PRO A 105 -23.16 5.79 -15.49
CA PRO A 105 -21.83 5.38 -15.11
C PRO A 105 -21.08 6.43 -14.31
N GLY A 106 -21.26 7.72 -14.64
CA GLY A 106 -20.42 8.77 -14.07
C GLY A 106 -18.97 8.69 -14.54
N ARG A 107 -18.09 9.50 -13.93
CA ARG A 107 -16.67 9.58 -14.23
C ARG A 107 -15.84 9.08 -13.06
N ALA A 108 -14.71 8.47 -13.39
CA ALA A 108 -13.63 8.17 -12.43
C ALA A 108 -12.62 9.31 -12.42
N ALA A 109 -12.51 10.07 -11.33
CA ALA A 109 -11.52 11.12 -11.18
C ALA A 109 -10.23 10.56 -10.55
N TYR A 110 -9.08 11.00 -11.06
CA TYR A 110 -7.77 10.56 -10.60
C TYR A 110 -6.84 11.74 -10.29
N ALA A 111 -6.19 11.67 -9.12
CA ALA A 111 -5.03 12.49 -8.80
C ALA A 111 -3.75 11.75 -9.21
N VAL A 112 -3.12 12.16 -10.31
CA VAL A 112 -1.90 11.54 -10.84
C VAL A 112 -0.69 12.23 -10.23
N THR A 113 -0.28 11.77 -9.04
CA THR A 113 0.82 12.32 -8.25
C THR A 113 2.08 11.44 -8.26
N GLY A 114 2.05 10.34 -9.02
CA GLY A 114 3.17 9.45 -9.17
C GLY A 114 2.94 8.33 -10.18
N SER A 115 3.84 7.36 -10.15
CA SER A 115 3.84 6.25 -11.11
C SER A 115 2.67 5.29 -10.92
N TRP A 116 2.21 5.09 -9.68
CA TRP A 116 1.15 4.12 -9.40
C TRP A 116 -0.24 4.72 -9.66
N SER A 117 -0.49 5.95 -9.24
CA SER A 117 -1.72 6.65 -9.59
C SER A 117 -1.89 6.82 -11.10
N LYS A 118 -0.78 7.10 -11.83
CA LYS A 118 -0.77 7.12 -13.28
C LYS A 118 -1.22 5.79 -13.89
N LYS A 119 -0.65 4.66 -13.44
CA LYS A 119 -1.03 3.33 -13.92
C LYS A 119 -2.47 2.97 -13.63
N SER A 120 -2.99 3.38 -12.48
CA SER A 120 -4.40 3.17 -12.15
C SER A 120 -5.35 3.92 -13.08
N ALA A 121 -5.03 5.18 -13.40
CA ALA A 121 -5.80 5.97 -14.36
C ALA A 121 -5.72 5.39 -15.78
N GLU A 122 -4.52 4.98 -16.23
CA GLU A 122 -4.31 4.35 -17.52
C GLU A 122 -5.08 3.03 -17.67
N GLU A 123 -5.19 2.26 -16.59
CA GLU A 123 -5.98 1.01 -16.60
C GLU A 123 -7.48 1.30 -16.74
N ALA A 124 -8.00 2.29 -16.05
CA ALA A 124 -9.42 2.67 -16.19
C ALA A 124 -9.74 3.12 -17.63
N VAL A 125 -8.87 3.93 -18.23
CA VAL A 125 -9.00 4.32 -19.66
C VAL A 125 -8.93 3.11 -20.58
N ARG A 126 -7.97 2.20 -20.36
CA ARG A 126 -7.79 0.97 -21.16
C ARG A 126 -9.04 0.08 -21.13
N LEU A 127 -9.73 0.06 -20.00
CA LEU A 127 -10.96 -0.71 -19.80
C LEU A 127 -12.21 -0.03 -20.37
N GLY A 128 -12.08 1.20 -20.93
CA GLY A 128 -13.16 1.92 -21.59
C GLY A 128 -14.03 2.76 -20.67
N PHE A 129 -13.57 3.07 -19.46
CA PHE A 129 -14.28 3.97 -18.54
C PHE A 129 -13.92 5.44 -18.77
N ASP A 130 -14.88 6.35 -18.49
CA ASP A 130 -14.64 7.78 -18.53
C ASP A 130 -13.77 8.22 -17.36
N VAL A 131 -12.62 8.82 -17.68
CA VAL A 131 -11.61 9.24 -16.71
C VAL A 131 -11.39 10.74 -16.78
N ASP A 132 -11.36 11.39 -15.62
CA ASP A 132 -10.93 12.77 -15.47
C ASP A 132 -9.66 12.84 -14.61
N ILE A 133 -8.62 13.55 -15.11
CA ILE A 133 -7.39 13.79 -14.37
C ILE A 133 -7.50 15.17 -13.72
N VAL A 134 -7.72 15.17 -12.40
CA VAL A 134 -7.93 16.42 -11.65
C VAL A 134 -6.62 17.11 -11.28
N VAL A 135 -5.55 16.36 -11.15
CA VAL A 135 -4.18 16.86 -10.98
C VAL A 135 -3.20 15.90 -11.62
N ASN A 136 -2.16 16.44 -12.24
CA ASN A 136 -1.07 15.63 -12.82
C ASN A 136 0.26 16.35 -12.58
N THR A 137 1.12 15.74 -11.79
CA THR A 137 2.43 16.32 -11.40
C THR A 137 3.60 15.75 -12.20
N LYS A 138 3.34 15.19 -13.39
CA LYS A 138 4.35 14.60 -14.27
C LYS A 138 5.40 15.61 -14.72
N ASP A 139 5.00 16.84 -15.01
CA ASP A 139 5.88 17.97 -15.36
C ASP A 139 6.85 18.34 -14.22
N LYS A 140 6.44 18.16 -12.97
CA LYS A 140 7.26 18.23 -11.76
C LYS A 140 7.99 16.92 -11.44
N LYS A 141 8.06 15.97 -12.38
CA LYS A 141 8.66 14.63 -12.19
C LYS A 141 8.06 13.85 -11.00
N PHE A 142 6.81 14.13 -10.67
CA PHE A 142 6.11 13.56 -9.51
C PHE A 142 6.78 13.87 -8.15
N GLY A 143 7.53 14.96 -8.06
CA GLY A 143 8.22 15.38 -6.84
C GLY A 143 7.42 16.33 -5.94
N ASP A 144 6.12 16.45 -6.17
CA ASP A 144 5.25 17.35 -5.41
C ASP A 144 3.79 16.84 -5.41
N ILE A 145 3.03 17.28 -4.43
CA ILE A 145 1.57 17.20 -4.39
C ILE A 145 1.07 18.63 -4.16
N PRO A 146 0.52 19.29 -5.18
CA PRO A 146 0.03 20.66 -5.00
C PRO A 146 -1.19 20.70 -4.06
N PRO A 147 -1.43 21.82 -3.41
CA PRO A 147 -2.59 21.98 -2.53
C PRO A 147 -3.90 21.86 -3.32
N TYR A 148 -4.96 21.40 -2.66
CA TYR A 148 -6.23 21.05 -3.31
C TYR A 148 -6.91 22.19 -4.08
N ASN A 149 -6.67 23.44 -3.71
CA ASN A 149 -7.17 24.61 -4.44
C ASN A 149 -6.50 24.84 -5.81
N GLU A 150 -5.42 24.12 -6.10
CA GLU A 150 -4.79 24.09 -7.43
C GLU A 150 -5.28 22.94 -8.31
N TRP A 151 -6.09 22.04 -7.76
CA TRP A 151 -6.65 20.93 -8.52
C TRP A 151 -7.85 21.39 -9.34
N LYS A 152 -8.09 20.72 -10.49
CA LYS A 152 -9.32 20.96 -11.23
C LYS A 152 -10.53 20.60 -10.38
N PRO A 153 -11.61 21.39 -10.42
CA PRO A 153 -12.87 21.01 -9.80
C PRO A 153 -13.35 19.65 -10.33
N LEU A 154 -13.97 18.87 -9.46
CA LEU A 154 -14.62 17.61 -9.87
C LEU A 154 -15.82 17.91 -10.77
N ALA A 155 -16.00 17.09 -11.81
CA ALA A 155 -17.20 17.16 -12.63
C ALA A 155 -18.44 16.75 -11.81
N ALA A 156 -19.59 17.31 -12.14
CA ALA A 156 -20.85 17.04 -11.42
C ALA A 156 -21.29 15.57 -11.45
N ASP A 157 -20.81 14.80 -12.43
CA ASP A 157 -21.08 13.38 -12.61
C ASP A 157 -19.92 12.47 -12.11
N THR A 158 -19.01 13.02 -11.29
CA THR A 158 -17.92 12.23 -10.73
C THR A 158 -18.46 11.18 -9.75
N ALA A 159 -18.13 9.92 -9.98
CA ALA A 159 -18.49 8.80 -9.11
C ALA A 159 -17.52 8.67 -7.92
N TYR A 160 -16.24 8.82 -8.17
CA TYR A 160 -15.21 8.74 -7.14
C TYR A 160 -13.95 9.52 -7.52
N LEU A 161 -13.17 9.89 -6.50
CA LEU A 161 -11.80 10.41 -6.62
C LEU A 161 -10.81 9.38 -6.14
N TYR A 162 -9.88 8.96 -7.01
CA TYR A 162 -8.80 8.03 -6.67
C TYR A 162 -7.51 8.79 -6.36
N VAL A 163 -6.85 8.38 -5.27
CA VAL A 163 -5.51 8.80 -4.89
C VAL A 163 -4.63 7.59 -4.60
N CYS A 164 -3.35 7.65 -4.94
CA CYS A 164 -2.34 6.77 -4.37
C CYS A 164 -1.76 7.47 -3.16
N ASP A 165 -2.16 7.06 -1.94
CA ASP A 165 -1.87 7.78 -0.70
C ASP A 165 -0.36 7.88 -0.42
N ASN A 166 0.41 6.89 -0.89
CA ASN A 166 1.87 6.91 -0.85
C ASN A 166 2.48 6.33 -2.14
N GLU A 167 3.12 7.17 -2.92
CA GLU A 167 3.78 6.80 -4.19
C GLU A 167 5.16 6.18 -3.94
N THR A 168 5.21 4.86 -3.90
CA THR A 168 6.42 4.06 -3.58
C THR A 168 7.63 4.37 -4.45
N VAL A 169 7.40 4.77 -5.72
CA VAL A 169 8.47 5.05 -6.70
C VAL A 169 9.00 6.46 -6.56
N ASN A 170 8.12 7.41 -6.32
CA ASN A 170 8.43 8.84 -6.37
C ASN A 170 8.70 9.42 -4.99
N GLY A 171 8.24 8.77 -3.91
CA GLY A 171 8.48 9.18 -2.53
C GLY A 171 7.58 10.33 -2.05
N THR A 172 6.44 10.54 -2.71
CA THR A 172 5.40 11.47 -2.27
C THR A 172 4.32 10.75 -1.47
N GLU A 173 3.75 11.43 -0.47
CA GLU A 173 2.70 10.90 0.41
C GLU A 173 1.69 11.97 0.75
N PHE A 174 0.40 11.65 0.68
CA PHE A 174 -0.67 12.50 1.19
C PHE A 174 -0.65 12.53 2.72
N LYS A 175 -0.62 13.73 3.30
CA LYS A 175 -0.66 13.93 4.77
C LYS A 175 -2.06 14.24 5.28
N SER A 176 -3.00 14.54 4.39
CA SER A 176 -4.42 14.77 4.71
C SER A 176 -5.31 14.32 3.55
N THR A 177 -6.56 14.02 3.87
CA THR A 177 -7.61 13.82 2.86
C THR A 177 -7.98 15.15 2.19
N PRO A 178 -8.58 15.12 0.98
CA PRO A 178 -9.20 16.30 0.40
C PRO A 178 -10.17 16.96 1.39
N PRO A 179 -10.27 18.29 1.41
CA PRO A 179 -11.25 18.98 2.23
C PRO A 179 -12.68 18.66 1.77
N ALA A 180 -13.62 18.74 2.69
CA ALA A 180 -15.02 18.33 2.44
C ALA A 180 -15.70 19.16 1.33
N ASP A 181 -15.31 20.40 1.13
CA ASP A 181 -15.80 21.29 0.08
C ASP A 181 -15.24 20.96 -1.32
N TYR A 182 -14.14 20.19 -1.39
CA TYR A 182 -13.63 19.68 -2.67
C TYR A 182 -14.39 18.43 -3.13
N LEU A 183 -14.75 17.55 -2.20
CA LEU A 183 -15.54 16.35 -2.47
C LEU A 183 -17.04 16.71 -2.36
N HIS A 184 -17.70 17.07 -3.46
CA HIS A 184 -19.14 17.33 -3.41
C HIS A 184 -19.93 16.06 -3.07
N GLU A 185 -21.19 16.24 -2.67
CA GLU A 185 -22.07 15.15 -2.24
C GLU A 185 -22.15 14.02 -3.29
N GLY A 186 -21.96 12.81 -2.83
CA GLY A 186 -22.04 11.60 -3.66
C GLY A 186 -20.73 11.12 -4.25
N VAL A 187 -19.67 11.90 -4.19
CA VAL A 187 -18.32 11.47 -4.62
C VAL A 187 -17.64 10.70 -3.49
N GLU A 188 -17.15 9.51 -3.81
CA GLU A 188 -16.44 8.67 -2.84
C GLU A 188 -14.91 8.86 -2.99
N LEU A 189 -14.20 9.02 -1.86
CA LEU A 189 -12.74 9.02 -1.86
C LEU A 189 -12.22 7.59 -1.89
N VAL A 190 -11.31 7.29 -2.80
CA VAL A 190 -10.69 5.98 -3.00
C VAL A 190 -9.19 6.09 -2.85
N ALA A 191 -8.58 5.26 -2.01
CA ALA A 191 -7.15 5.30 -1.79
C ALA A 191 -6.46 3.96 -2.00
N ASP A 192 -5.34 3.97 -2.73
CA ASP A 192 -4.34 2.91 -2.68
C ASP A 192 -3.34 3.23 -1.55
N MET A 193 -3.41 2.47 -0.48
CA MET A 193 -2.51 2.57 0.67
C MET A 193 -1.50 1.42 0.74
N SER A 194 -1.22 0.73 -0.35
CA SER A 194 -0.34 -0.45 -0.37
C SER A 194 1.00 -0.24 0.32
N SER A 195 1.59 0.96 0.23
CA SER A 195 2.92 1.21 0.79
C SER A 195 2.92 1.97 2.13
N ASN A 196 1.74 2.32 2.68
CA ASN A 196 1.65 3.00 3.97
C ASN A 196 0.46 2.57 4.85
N ILE A 197 -0.31 1.56 4.44
CA ILE A 197 -1.35 0.98 5.31
C ILE A 197 -0.75 0.54 6.66
N LEU A 198 -1.44 0.80 7.77
CA LEU A 198 -0.97 0.49 9.14
C LEU A 198 0.37 1.15 9.53
N SER A 199 0.80 2.22 8.86
CA SER A 199 2.00 2.98 9.23
C SER A 199 1.69 4.24 10.03
N LYS A 200 0.48 4.72 9.94
CA LYS A 200 -0.05 5.94 10.55
C LYS A 200 -1.54 5.80 10.85
N LYS A 201 -2.09 6.72 11.64
CA LYS A 201 -3.55 6.83 11.83
C LYS A 201 -4.24 7.20 10.52
N VAL A 202 -5.38 6.57 10.29
CA VAL A 202 -6.26 6.83 9.14
C VAL A 202 -7.69 6.91 9.66
N ASP A 203 -8.41 7.95 9.29
CA ASP A 203 -9.85 8.04 9.52
C ASP A 203 -10.58 7.33 8.36
N VAL A 204 -10.87 6.05 8.55
CA VAL A 204 -11.51 5.20 7.54
C VAL A 204 -12.87 5.73 7.11
N SER A 205 -13.59 6.46 7.98
CA SER A 205 -14.91 7.00 7.67
C SER A 205 -14.94 7.98 6.50
N LYS A 206 -13.79 8.57 6.17
CA LYS A 206 -13.63 9.51 5.04
C LYS A 206 -13.47 8.84 3.67
N TYR A 207 -13.34 7.52 3.63
CA TYR A 207 -13.06 6.80 2.40
C TYR A 207 -14.26 5.93 2.01
N GLY A 208 -14.63 5.96 0.74
CA GLY A 208 -15.53 4.97 0.16
C GLY A 208 -14.83 3.61 0.00
N LEU A 209 -13.53 3.64 -0.34
CA LEU A 209 -12.72 2.44 -0.49
C LEU A 209 -11.25 2.72 -0.17
N ILE A 210 -10.66 1.83 0.62
CA ILE A 210 -9.20 1.71 0.77
C ILE A 210 -8.77 0.36 0.19
N MET A 211 -7.76 0.35 -0.66
CA MET A 211 -7.14 -0.84 -1.21
C MET A 211 -5.67 -0.89 -0.79
N ALA A 212 -5.17 -2.07 -0.41
CA ALA A 212 -3.76 -2.23 -0.06
C ALA A 212 -3.24 -3.64 -0.40
N GLY A 213 -2.22 -3.72 -1.25
CA GLY A 213 -1.45 -4.94 -1.45
C GLY A 213 -0.60 -5.27 -0.22
N ALA A 214 -0.68 -6.50 0.30
CA ALA A 214 -0.03 -6.87 1.56
C ALA A 214 1.50 -6.88 1.51
N GLN A 215 2.11 -7.13 0.35
CA GLN A 215 3.54 -7.46 0.17
C GLN A 215 4.53 -6.35 0.55
N LYS A 216 4.06 -5.15 0.84
CA LYS A 216 4.94 -4.02 1.19
C LYS A 216 5.08 -3.88 2.70
N ASN A 217 4.02 -3.48 3.37
CA ASN A 217 4.08 -3.08 4.76
C ASN A 217 3.55 -4.11 5.77
N ILE A 218 2.73 -5.08 5.34
CA ILE A 218 1.94 -5.88 6.28
C ILE A 218 1.87 -7.38 6.00
N GLY A 219 2.51 -7.89 4.94
CA GLY A 219 2.41 -9.32 4.65
C GLY A 219 3.19 -9.76 3.42
N LEU A 220 2.74 -10.86 2.81
CA LEU A 220 3.31 -11.45 1.60
C LEU A 220 2.58 -11.00 0.33
N ALA A 221 3.24 -11.20 -0.82
CA ALA A 221 2.60 -11.07 -2.11
C ALA A 221 1.47 -12.09 -2.30
N GLY A 222 0.46 -11.72 -3.10
CA GLY A 222 -0.66 -12.58 -3.45
C GLY A 222 -1.98 -12.24 -2.73
N LEU A 223 -1.95 -11.41 -1.70
CA LEU A 223 -3.14 -10.94 -0.99
C LEU A 223 -3.29 -9.41 -1.11
N THR A 224 -4.51 -8.97 -1.33
CA THR A 224 -4.90 -7.55 -1.33
C THR A 224 -6.05 -7.34 -0.35
N ILE A 225 -5.91 -6.33 0.50
CA ILE A 225 -6.91 -5.92 1.49
C ILE A 225 -7.78 -4.85 0.85
N TYR A 226 -9.08 -4.94 1.08
CA TYR A 226 -10.06 -3.92 0.75
C TYR A 226 -10.87 -3.57 1.99
N ILE A 227 -11.06 -2.27 2.22
CA ILE A 227 -11.95 -1.73 3.24
C ILE A 227 -12.94 -0.85 2.48
N ILE A 228 -14.20 -1.26 2.42
CA ILE A 228 -15.21 -0.61 1.57
C ILE A 228 -16.43 -0.17 2.38
N LYS A 229 -16.95 0.99 2.04
CA LYS A 229 -18.24 1.45 2.55
C LYS A 229 -19.36 0.52 2.08
N LYS A 230 -20.15 -0.02 3.00
CA LYS A 230 -21.17 -1.05 2.72
C LYS A 230 -22.17 -0.62 1.65
N SER A 231 -22.51 0.66 1.56
CA SER A 231 -23.39 1.19 0.51
C SER A 231 -22.84 1.01 -0.91
N LEU A 232 -21.51 0.87 -1.08
CA LEU A 232 -20.87 0.63 -2.39
C LEU A 232 -20.94 -0.84 -2.83
N LEU A 233 -21.41 -1.74 -1.95
CA LEU A 233 -21.70 -3.13 -2.29
C LEU A 233 -23.07 -3.28 -2.96
N GLU A 234 -23.90 -2.24 -2.93
CA GLU A 234 -25.12 -2.18 -3.72
C GLU A 234 -24.75 -1.79 -5.16
N GLN A 235 -24.80 -2.78 -6.07
CA GLN A 235 -24.36 -2.61 -7.45
C GLN A 235 -25.48 -2.91 -8.44
N ALA A 236 -25.37 -2.29 -9.62
CA ALA A 236 -26.23 -2.59 -10.74
C ALA A 236 -26.03 -4.04 -11.21
N ASN A 237 -27.12 -4.69 -11.59
CA ASN A 237 -27.06 -6.01 -12.19
C ASN A 237 -26.61 -5.95 -13.66
N ASP A 238 -26.42 -7.11 -14.28
CA ASP A 238 -25.91 -7.22 -15.66
C ASP A 238 -26.79 -6.49 -16.70
N GLU A 239 -28.12 -6.46 -16.50
CA GLU A 239 -29.05 -5.78 -17.42
C GLU A 239 -28.96 -4.27 -17.25
N GLU A 240 -28.89 -3.78 -16.00
CA GLU A 240 -28.70 -2.36 -15.68
C GLU A 240 -27.35 -1.85 -16.24
N LEU A 241 -26.28 -2.63 -16.10
CA LEU A 241 -24.95 -2.29 -16.65
C LEU A 241 -24.95 -2.23 -18.20
N LYS A 242 -25.58 -3.22 -18.86
CA LYS A 242 -25.74 -3.22 -20.32
C LYS A 242 -26.54 -2.02 -20.81
N ALA A 243 -27.64 -1.70 -20.12
CA ALA A 243 -28.48 -0.55 -20.45
C ALA A 243 -27.73 0.79 -20.29
N ALA A 244 -26.81 0.87 -19.32
CA ALA A 244 -25.93 2.01 -19.11
C ALA A 244 -24.67 2.01 -20.01
N ASN A 245 -24.52 1.02 -20.90
CA ASN A 245 -23.36 0.81 -21.75
C ASN A 245 -22.04 0.70 -20.94
N VAL A 246 -22.09 0.00 -19.81
CA VAL A 246 -20.96 -0.24 -18.91
C VAL A 246 -20.51 -1.70 -19.02
N PRO A 247 -19.19 -2.00 -19.07
CA PRO A 247 -18.70 -3.36 -19.04
C PRO A 247 -19.18 -4.14 -17.80
N LEU A 248 -19.52 -5.42 -17.98
CA LEU A 248 -19.88 -6.28 -16.86
C LEU A 248 -18.72 -6.48 -15.90
N VAL A 249 -19.00 -6.51 -14.61
CA VAL A 249 -18.00 -6.81 -13.59
C VAL A 249 -17.61 -8.28 -13.68
N PRO A 250 -16.35 -8.63 -13.98
CA PRO A 250 -15.91 -10.02 -13.93
C PRO A 250 -16.16 -10.63 -12.55
N ILE A 251 -16.72 -11.85 -12.48
CA ILE A 251 -17.11 -12.48 -11.21
C ILE A 251 -15.94 -12.57 -10.21
N ALA A 252 -14.71 -12.72 -10.71
CA ALA A 252 -13.51 -12.76 -9.89
C ALA A 252 -13.20 -11.42 -9.18
N PHE A 253 -13.77 -10.32 -9.67
CA PHE A 253 -13.59 -8.96 -9.15
C PHE A 253 -14.86 -8.42 -8.47
N HIS A 254 -15.98 -9.14 -8.51
CA HIS A 254 -17.26 -8.67 -8.01
C HIS A 254 -17.30 -8.62 -6.48
N TYR A 255 -17.10 -7.43 -5.91
CA TYR A 255 -16.98 -7.21 -4.46
C TYR A 255 -18.17 -7.77 -3.66
N PRO A 256 -19.45 -7.58 -4.05
CA PRO A 256 -20.56 -8.18 -3.32
C PRO A 256 -20.47 -9.70 -3.21
N THR A 257 -20.02 -10.38 -4.29
CA THR A 257 -19.84 -11.84 -4.27
C THR A 257 -18.70 -12.26 -3.35
N VAL A 258 -17.57 -11.53 -3.37
CA VAL A 258 -16.42 -11.82 -2.51
C VAL A 258 -16.81 -11.61 -1.04
N VAL A 259 -17.47 -10.50 -0.71
CA VAL A 259 -17.91 -10.18 0.66
C VAL A 259 -18.92 -11.22 1.16
N LYS A 260 -19.96 -11.54 0.37
CA LYS A 260 -20.98 -12.54 0.72
C LYS A 260 -20.38 -13.92 1.07
N ASN A 261 -19.24 -14.26 0.48
CA ASN A 261 -18.53 -15.51 0.69
C ASN A 261 -17.34 -15.39 1.64
N ASN A 262 -17.30 -14.35 2.49
CA ASN A 262 -16.23 -14.10 3.46
C ASN A 262 -14.82 -14.18 2.84
N SER A 263 -14.62 -13.57 1.67
CA SER A 263 -13.38 -13.61 0.88
C SER A 263 -13.02 -15.00 0.31
N ALA A 264 -13.82 -16.03 0.52
CA ALA A 264 -13.55 -17.41 0.14
C ALA A 264 -14.39 -17.91 -1.06
N TYR A 265 -14.90 -17.01 -1.89
CA TYR A 265 -15.55 -17.37 -3.16
C TYR A 265 -14.58 -18.09 -4.08
N ASN A 266 -13.41 -17.53 -4.31
CA ASN A 266 -12.26 -18.18 -4.91
C ASN A 266 -11.35 -18.75 -3.80
N THR A 267 -10.43 -19.66 -4.14
CA THR A 267 -9.45 -20.20 -3.18
C THR A 267 -8.48 -19.10 -2.75
N ILE A 268 -8.75 -18.53 -1.59
CA ILE A 268 -7.87 -17.51 -0.99
C ILE A 268 -6.57 -18.18 -0.51
N PRO A 269 -5.38 -17.54 -0.65
CA PRO A 269 -4.11 -18.08 -0.17
C PRO A 269 -4.05 -18.00 1.36
N ILE A 270 -4.54 -19.02 2.07
CA ILE A 270 -4.68 -19.01 3.53
C ILE A 270 -3.35 -18.81 4.24
N PHE A 271 -2.26 -19.41 3.77
CA PHE A 271 -0.94 -19.16 4.35
C PHE A 271 -0.57 -17.65 4.30
N THR A 272 -0.82 -16.99 3.17
CA THR A 272 -0.58 -15.54 3.05
C THR A 272 -1.49 -14.73 3.98
N CYS A 273 -2.75 -15.14 4.13
CA CYS A 273 -3.69 -14.54 5.06
C CYS A 273 -3.24 -14.74 6.53
N HIS A 274 -2.73 -15.91 6.86
CA HIS A 274 -2.16 -16.22 8.17
C HIS A 274 -0.94 -15.33 8.51
N ILE A 275 -0.05 -15.09 7.55
CA ILE A 275 1.05 -14.12 7.75
C ILE A 275 0.50 -12.72 8.08
N LEU A 276 -0.53 -12.27 7.38
CA LEU A 276 -1.18 -11.00 7.67
C LEU A 276 -1.83 -10.99 9.07
N GLN A 277 -2.46 -12.11 9.48
CA GLN A 277 -3.00 -12.28 10.83
C GLN A 277 -1.90 -12.11 11.90
N LEU A 278 -0.77 -12.80 11.73
CA LEU A 278 0.37 -12.74 12.66
C LEU A 278 0.97 -11.32 12.71
N VAL A 279 1.15 -10.65 11.56
CA VAL A 279 1.67 -9.28 11.51
C VAL A 279 0.73 -8.29 12.21
N THR A 280 -0.58 -8.36 11.93
CA THR A 280 -1.57 -7.47 12.55
C THR A 280 -1.72 -7.72 14.05
N LYS A 281 -1.71 -8.99 14.49
CA LYS A 281 -1.69 -9.34 15.91
C LYS A 281 -0.44 -8.79 16.60
N ARG A 282 0.73 -8.96 15.99
CA ARG A 282 1.99 -8.41 16.50
C ARG A 282 1.94 -6.88 16.65
N LEU A 283 1.34 -6.18 15.69
CA LEU A 283 1.16 -4.72 15.79
C LEU A 283 0.28 -4.34 17.00
N ILE A 284 -0.83 -5.05 17.21
CA ILE A 284 -1.70 -4.85 18.38
C ILE A 284 -0.91 -5.03 19.68
N ASP A 285 -0.17 -6.15 19.79
CA ASP A 285 0.58 -6.51 20.99
C ASP A 285 1.72 -5.52 21.31
N ASN A 286 2.22 -4.81 20.28
CA ASN A 286 3.30 -3.82 20.40
C ASN A 286 2.80 -2.36 20.46
N GLY A 287 1.55 -2.13 20.88
CA GLY A 287 1.00 -0.80 21.13
C GLY A 287 0.27 -0.17 19.95
N GLY A 288 -0.04 -0.96 18.91
CA GLY A 288 -0.91 -0.59 17.80
C GLY A 288 -0.36 0.54 16.93
N ILE A 289 -1.29 1.27 16.29
CA ILE A 289 -0.93 2.32 15.33
C ILE A 289 -0.17 3.48 15.98
N ASP A 290 -0.48 3.83 17.23
CA ASP A 290 0.19 4.95 17.91
C ASP A 290 1.69 4.71 18.12
N ALA A 291 2.05 3.49 18.49
CA ALA A 291 3.45 3.13 18.69
C ALA A 291 4.22 3.05 17.36
N ILE A 292 3.63 2.40 16.35
CA ILE A 292 4.29 2.23 15.07
C ILE A 292 4.41 3.54 14.28
N GLN A 293 3.43 4.44 14.39
CA GLN A 293 3.49 5.77 13.77
C GLN A 293 4.68 6.57 14.31
N LYS A 294 4.82 6.66 15.63
CA LYS A 294 5.95 7.35 16.28
C LYS A 294 7.30 6.77 15.83
N LEU A 295 7.39 5.44 15.76
CA LEU A 295 8.59 4.77 15.28
C LEU A 295 8.89 5.12 13.82
N ASN A 296 7.89 5.10 12.94
CA ASN A 296 8.05 5.43 11.53
C ASN A 296 8.42 6.90 11.31
N GLU A 297 7.82 7.82 12.07
CA GLU A 297 8.19 9.24 12.07
C GLU A 297 9.64 9.43 12.46
N LYS A 298 10.09 8.74 13.53
CA LYS A 298 11.50 8.80 13.97
C LYS A 298 12.47 8.26 12.92
N LYS A 299 12.15 7.12 12.30
CA LYS A 299 12.98 6.55 11.21
C LYS A 299 13.10 7.51 10.02
N ALA A 300 11.99 8.12 9.60
CA ALA A 300 11.98 9.09 8.51
C ALA A 300 12.78 10.35 8.88
N GLU A 301 12.56 10.88 10.09
CA GLU A 301 13.26 12.07 10.60
C GLU A 301 14.78 11.92 10.54
N ILE A 302 15.33 10.83 11.09
CA ILE A 302 16.79 10.65 11.15
C ILE A 302 17.41 10.43 9.76
N LEU A 303 16.71 9.71 8.87
CA LEU A 303 17.22 9.47 7.52
C LEU A 303 17.16 10.75 6.66
N TYR A 304 16.03 11.47 6.65
CA TYR A 304 15.95 12.76 5.96
C TYR A 304 16.93 13.77 6.55
N GLY A 305 17.10 13.80 7.88
CA GLY A 305 18.07 14.66 8.55
C GLY A 305 19.50 14.41 8.06
N ALA A 306 19.92 13.16 7.96
CA ALA A 306 21.22 12.80 7.41
C ALA A 306 21.40 13.24 5.96
N LEU A 307 20.41 12.96 5.09
CA LEU A 307 20.47 13.34 3.68
C LEU A 307 20.54 14.86 3.48
N THR A 308 19.77 15.61 4.25
CA THR A 308 19.73 17.09 4.13
C THR A 308 20.93 17.79 4.76
N SER A 309 21.73 17.09 5.58
CA SER A 309 22.98 17.63 6.14
C SER A 309 24.10 17.79 5.11
N TYR A 310 23.94 17.23 3.91
CA TYR A 310 24.91 17.35 2.82
C TYR A 310 24.25 17.93 1.56
N PRO A 311 23.89 19.25 1.60
CA PRO A 311 23.21 19.90 0.48
C PRO A 311 24.12 19.91 -0.76
N GLY A 312 23.58 19.61 -1.93
CA GLY A 312 24.32 19.50 -3.19
C GLY A 312 24.99 18.14 -3.43
N PHE A 313 25.17 17.32 -2.40
CA PHE A 313 25.64 15.96 -2.54
C PHE A 313 24.47 14.94 -2.62
N TYR A 314 23.57 14.97 -1.64
CA TYR A 314 22.30 14.25 -1.77
C TYR A 314 21.20 15.19 -2.24
N THR A 315 20.50 14.80 -3.29
CA THR A 315 19.34 15.53 -3.80
C THR A 315 18.07 14.74 -3.53
N LEU A 316 17.09 15.42 -2.92
CA LEU A 316 15.75 14.86 -2.69
C LEU A 316 14.81 15.30 -3.81
N PRO A 317 14.34 14.39 -4.70
CA PRO A 317 13.40 14.74 -5.77
C PRO A 317 12.10 15.36 -5.26
N VAL A 318 11.65 14.95 -4.07
CA VAL A 318 10.51 15.56 -3.38
C VAL A 318 11.02 16.78 -2.59
N HIS A 319 10.98 17.96 -3.23
CA HIS A 319 11.50 19.19 -2.64
C HIS A 319 10.67 19.70 -1.47
N ASN A 320 9.34 19.56 -1.55
CA ASN A 320 8.42 19.97 -0.48
C ASN A 320 8.43 18.95 0.69
N PRO A 321 8.97 19.30 1.87
CA PRO A 321 9.02 18.39 3.00
C PRO A 321 7.63 17.91 3.48
N ALA A 322 6.59 18.75 3.28
CA ALA A 322 5.23 18.45 3.74
C ALA A 322 4.59 17.25 3.02
N VAL A 323 5.12 16.85 1.85
CA VAL A 323 4.59 15.74 1.06
C VAL A 323 5.60 14.59 0.90
N ARG A 324 6.71 14.60 1.65
CA ARG A 324 7.67 13.50 1.65
C ARG A 324 7.08 12.26 2.30
N SER A 325 7.33 11.10 1.69
CA SER A 325 6.94 9.80 2.23
C SER A 325 7.71 9.46 3.51
N ASN A 326 7.01 8.99 4.54
CA ASN A 326 7.64 8.40 5.71
C ASN A 326 8.04 6.93 5.51
N MET A 327 7.61 6.33 4.38
CA MET A 327 7.86 4.91 4.09
C MET A 327 8.90 4.69 3.00
N ASN A 328 8.98 5.58 2.00
CA ASN A 328 9.85 5.41 0.83
C ASN A 328 10.68 6.68 0.62
N VAL A 329 11.86 6.69 1.19
CA VAL A 329 12.81 7.81 1.08
C VAL A 329 13.59 7.69 -0.23
N VAL A 330 13.34 8.62 -1.16
CA VAL A 330 13.99 8.65 -2.48
C VAL A 330 15.01 9.77 -2.52
N PHE A 331 16.21 9.47 -3.02
CA PHE A 331 17.28 10.46 -3.18
C PHE A 331 18.22 10.10 -4.33
N THR A 332 18.96 11.07 -4.83
CA THR A 332 19.97 10.89 -5.88
C THR A 332 21.32 11.45 -5.45
N LEU A 333 22.37 11.03 -6.14
CA LEU A 333 23.73 11.58 -6.04
C LEU A 333 24.07 12.39 -7.30
N PRO A 334 25.20 13.14 -7.32
CA PRO A 334 25.56 14.01 -8.42
C PRO A 334 25.70 13.33 -9.78
N ASN A 335 26.03 12.04 -9.81
CA ASN A 335 26.19 11.27 -11.03
C ASN A 335 25.99 9.76 -10.81
N GLU A 336 25.77 9.02 -11.89
CA GLU A 336 25.51 7.57 -11.89
C GLU A 336 26.68 6.74 -11.34
N GLU A 337 27.93 7.21 -11.46
CA GLU A 337 29.10 6.52 -10.92
C GLU A 337 29.08 6.50 -9.39
N LEU A 338 28.77 7.64 -8.76
CA LEU A 338 28.59 7.74 -7.32
C LEU A 338 27.37 6.94 -6.84
N GLU A 339 26.28 6.91 -7.60
CA GLU A 339 25.10 6.08 -7.29
C GLU A 339 25.45 4.59 -7.29
N ALA A 340 26.18 4.13 -8.32
CA ALA A 340 26.63 2.74 -8.40
C ALA A 340 27.60 2.38 -7.27
N LYS A 341 28.55 3.29 -6.93
CA LYS A 341 29.47 3.17 -5.81
C LYS A 341 28.72 3.06 -4.47
N PHE A 342 27.76 3.96 -4.23
CA PHE A 342 26.91 3.96 -3.02
C PHE A 342 26.23 2.60 -2.82
N VAL A 343 25.54 2.10 -3.84
CA VAL A 343 24.81 0.82 -3.77
C VAL A 343 25.76 -0.34 -3.49
N LYS A 344 26.94 -0.36 -4.13
CA LYS A 344 27.95 -1.41 -3.95
C LYS A 344 28.55 -1.39 -2.54
N GLU A 345 28.94 -0.24 -2.04
CA GLU A 345 29.54 -0.09 -0.71
C GLU A 345 28.51 -0.35 0.40
N ALA A 346 27.26 0.13 0.24
CA ALA A 346 26.18 -0.19 1.16
C ALA A 346 25.98 -1.72 1.27
N ALA A 347 25.92 -2.41 0.12
CA ALA A 347 25.78 -3.87 0.10
C ALA A 347 26.93 -4.59 0.80
N SER A 348 28.19 -4.11 0.68
CA SER A 348 29.35 -4.69 1.36
C SER A 348 29.29 -4.52 2.89
N LYS A 349 28.52 -3.54 3.38
CA LYS A 349 28.23 -3.32 4.81
C LYS A 349 26.91 -3.99 5.26
N GLY A 350 26.31 -4.84 4.41
CA GLY A 350 25.07 -5.55 4.73
C GLY A 350 23.80 -4.72 4.56
N LEU A 351 23.87 -3.50 3.99
CA LEU A 351 22.72 -2.64 3.69
C LEU A 351 22.27 -2.88 2.26
N SER A 352 21.15 -3.53 2.04
CA SER A 352 20.76 -4.06 0.73
C SER A 352 19.47 -3.45 0.16
N ALA A 353 19.27 -3.63 -1.15
CA ALA A 353 18.10 -3.22 -1.90
C ALA A 353 17.83 -1.69 -1.92
N LEU A 354 18.91 -0.88 -1.89
CA LEU A 354 18.86 0.58 -1.90
C LEU A 354 18.75 1.20 -3.30
N LYS A 355 18.95 0.42 -4.38
CA LYS A 355 18.86 0.94 -5.75
C LYS A 355 17.44 1.43 -6.04
N GLY A 356 17.32 2.63 -6.60
CA GLY A 356 16.06 3.23 -7.00
C GLY A 356 15.33 2.45 -8.10
N HIS A 357 14.08 2.83 -8.38
CA HIS A 357 13.29 2.19 -9.41
C HIS A 357 13.90 2.47 -10.79
N ARG A 358 13.91 1.46 -11.67
CA ARG A 358 14.51 1.54 -13.03
C ARG A 358 14.01 2.71 -13.90
N SER A 359 12.81 3.22 -13.64
CA SER A 359 12.23 4.35 -14.38
C SER A 359 12.64 5.72 -13.85
N VAL A 360 13.23 5.81 -12.66
CA VAL A 360 13.58 7.08 -12.00
C VAL A 360 15.08 7.18 -11.73
N GLY A 361 15.76 6.03 -11.52
CA GLY A 361 17.16 6.01 -11.09
C GLY A 361 17.34 6.32 -9.61
N GLY A 362 18.53 6.74 -9.23
CA GLY A 362 18.87 7.12 -7.86
C GLY A 362 18.80 5.98 -6.86
N MET A 363 18.58 6.33 -5.62
CA MET A 363 18.43 5.42 -4.49
C MET A 363 17.02 5.53 -3.90
N ARG A 364 16.57 4.44 -3.28
CA ARG A 364 15.34 4.41 -2.50
C ARG A 364 15.51 3.51 -1.29
N ALA A 365 15.35 4.07 -0.11
CA ALA A 365 15.25 3.32 1.14
C ALA A 365 13.78 3.18 1.52
N SER A 366 13.25 1.96 1.45
CA SER A 366 11.90 1.65 1.94
C SER A 366 12.00 1.20 3.39
N ILE A 367 11.55 2.06 4.31
CA ILE A 367 11.69 1.90 5.76
C ILE A 367 10.36 1.48 6.39
N TYR A 368 9.73 0.46 5.82
CA TYR A 368 8.45 -0.07 6.26
C TYR A 368 8.42 -0.49 7.74
N ASN A 369 7.26 -0.82 8.26
CA ASN A 369 7.05 -1.15 9.67
C ASN A 369 8.04 -2.19 10.22
N ALA A 370 8.37 -3.22 9.42
CA ALA A 370 9.26 -4.29 9.86
C ALA A 370 10.76 -3.95 9.76
N VAL A 371 11.13 -2.83 9.15
CA VAL A 371 12.52 -2.33 9.19
C VAL A 371 12.75 -1.67 10.54
N SER A 372 13.71 -2.15 11.31
CA SER A 372 13.98 -1.64 12.66
C SER A 372 14.58 -0.24 12.65
N LEU A 373 14.47 0.47 13.77
CA LEU A 373 15.17 1.75 13.97
C LEU A 373 16.68 1.55 13.83
N HIS A 374 17.23 0.47 14.41
CA HIS A 374 18.65 0.13 14.30
C HIS A 374 19.12 -0.02 12.85
N SER A 375 18.35 -0.70 11.99
CA SER A 375 18.67 -0.81 10.57
C SER A 375 18.73 0.56 9.88
N VAL A 376 17.83 1.48 10.25
CA VAL A 376 17.84 2.84 9.71
C VAL A 376 19.01 3.65 10.27
N GLU A 377 19.37 3.50 11.53
CA GLU A 377 20.56 4.12 12.14
C GLU A 377 21.86 3.67 11.42
N LEU A 378 22.00 2.38 11.14
CA LEU A 378 23.12 1.87 10.34
C LEU A 378 23.17 2.48 8.93
N LEU A 379 22.00 2.69 8.31
CA LEU A 379 21.95 3.38 7.01
C LEU A 379 22.31 4.87 7.13
N VAL A 380 21.89 5.54 8.20
CA VAL A 380 22.26 6.94 8.50
C VAL A 380 23.77 7.08 8.69
N ASP A 381 24.39 6.18 9.45
CA ASP A 381 25.84 6.16 9.65
C ASP A 381 26.56 6.00 8.31
N PHE A 382 26.11 5.07 7.48
CA PHE A 382 26.66 4.86 6.15
C PHE A 382 26.49 6.10 5.25
N VAL A 383 25.30 6.73 5.22
CA VAL A 383 25.04 7.96 4.47
C VAL A 383 26.02 9.07 4.87
N ASN A 384 26.22 9.26 6.16
CA ASN A 384 27.14 10.27 6.68
C ASN A 384 28.62 9.95 6.32
N GLU A 385 29.02 8.69 6.47
CA GLU A 385 30.41 8.25 6.13
C GLU A 385 30.66 8.41 4.63
N PHE A 386 29.74 7.95 3.79
CA PHE A 386 29.87 8.02 2.34
C PHE A 386 29.97 9.47 1.84
N ALA A 387 29.17 10.38 2.40
CA ALA A 387 29.26 11.81 2.06
C ALA A 387 30.62 12.40 2.45
N LYS A 388 31.12 12.15 3.67
CA LYS A 388 32.43 12.64 4.11
C LYS A 388 33.58 12.16 3.23
N GLN A 389 33.46 10.99 2.62
CA GLN A 389 34.50 10.41 1.77
C GLN A 389 34.43 10.88 0.30
N ASN A 390 33.25 11.33 -0.17
CA ASN A 390 32.99 11.54 -1.59
C ASN A 390 32.40 12.93 -1.92
N ALA A 391 31.93 13.71 -0.93
CA ALA A 391 31.54 15.10 -1.15
C ALA A 391 32.83 15.93 -1.20
N SER A 392 33.10 16.50 -2.39
CA SER A 392 34.23 17.43 -2.63
C SER A 392 33.89 18.83 -2.20
#